data_1f1aa79e9fd659d5d4ca78fc12ff119d
#
_entry.id   1f1aa79e9fd659d5d4ca78fc12ff119d
#
_cell.length_a   1.000
_cell.length_b   1.000
_cell.length_c   1.000
_cell.angle_alpha   90.00
_cell.angle_beta   90.00
_cell.angle_gamma   90.00
#
_symmetry.space_group_name_H-M   'P 1'
#
loop_
_entity.id
_entity.type
_entity.pdbx_description
1 polymer ?
#
loop_
_entity_poly.entity_id
_entity_poly.type
_entity_poly.pdbx_seq_one_letter_code
_entity_poly.pdbx_strand_id
1 'polypeptide(L)'
;LEDAGWKVINRDEYAPGMTAVAVREAAMRGGLEADYLLLINGKAAAVLEAKREEISLSNPHLIAQAENYTKQVKPWYPTWVLPLPFGYLSNGKEIAFKDCLKPNAKYEIITKFPRPWDLVRRLQLGEFDGLPYLSPKGLRKCQYEAVNNLEASFKEGKRRAVMVLATGSGKTFTACMMAYRILSFTPITHVLIPVD
;
A
#
# COMPACT_ATOMS: atom_id res chain seq x y z
N LEU A 1 -3.92 -7.61 7.28
CA LEU A 1 -3.22 -6.54 6.57
C LEU A 1 -1.72 -6.83 6.45
N GLU A 2 -1.02 -7.08 7.57
CA GLU A 2 0.42 -7.33 7.57
C GLU A 2 0.80 -8.58 6.77
N ASP A 3 0.05 -9.67 6.92
CA ASP A 3 0.24 -10.89 6.12
C ASP A 3 0.05 -10.66 4.61
N ALA A 4 -0.71 -9.64 4.23
CA ALA A 4 -0.87 -9.21 2.85
C ALA A 4 0.21 -8.20 2.39
N GLY A 5 1.20 -7.90 3.24
CA GLY A 5 2.32 -7.01 2.90
C GLY A 5 2.05 -5.52 3.12
N TRP A 6 0.98 -5.15 3.83
CA TRP A 6 0.75 -3.78 4.24
C TRP A 6 1.53 -3.47 5.52
N LYS A 7 2.19 -2.34 5.56
CA LYS A 7 2.77 -1.81 6.79
C LYS A 7 1.66 -1.09 7.56
N VAL A 8 1.23 -1.64 8.69
CA VAL A 8 0.27 -0.98 9.57
C VAL A 8 1.00 0.06 10.42
N ILE A 9 0.49 1.28 10.44
CA ILE A 9 1.02 2.40 11.23
C ILE A 9 -0.12 3.11 11.96
N ASN A 10 0.19 3.75 13.07
CA ASN A 10 -0.74 4.65 13.73
C ASN A 10 -0.80 6.00 12.99
N ARG A 11 -1.86 6.77 13.18
CA ARG A 11 -2.05 8.04 12.48
C ARG A 11 -0.97 9.09 12.76
N ASP A 12 -0.35 9.06 13.93
CA ASP A 12 0.75 9.93 14.34
C ASP A 12 2.10 9.59 13.71
N GLU A 13 2.22 8.36 13.17
CA GLU A 13 3.39 7.90 12.43
C GLU A 13 3.29 8.22 10.93
N TYR A 14 2.14 8.72 10.47
CA TYR A 14 1.96 9.03 9.04
C TYR A 14 2.83 10.21 8.61
N ALA A 15 3.51 10.03 7.49
CA ALA A 15 4.22 11.10 6.78
C ALA A 15 3.83 11.11 5.29
N PRO A 16 3.73 12.29 4.66
CA PRO A 16 3.45 12.41 3.24
C PRO A 16 4.44 11.60 2.37
N GLY A 17 3.94 10.98 1.31
CA GLY A 17 4.74 10.16 0.40
C GLY A 17 4.89 8.68 0.81
N MET A 18 4.40 8.28 1.98
CA MET A 18 4.39 6.86 2.35
C MET A 18 3.54 6.04 1.38
N THR A 19 3.99 4.83 1.07
CA THR A 19 3.27 3.88 0.21
C THR A 19 3.23 2.49 0.82
N ALA A 20 2.27 1.66 0.40
CA ALA A 20 2.00 0.33 0.95
C ALA A 20 1.75 0.37 2.48
N VAL A 21 1.13 1.44 2.96
CA VAL A 21 0.80 1.63 4.39
C VAL A 21 -0.71 1.60 4.61
N ALA A 22 -1.11 1.05 5.75
CA ALA A 22 -2.44 1.12 6.31
C ALA A 22 -2.40 1.99 7.57
N VAL A 23 -2.94 3.19 7.49
CA VAL A 23 -3.02 4.13 8.62
C VAL A 23 -4.20 3.74 9.50
N ARG A 24 -3.93 3.33 10.72
CA ARG A 24 -4.95 2.97 11.72
C ARG A 24 -5.64 4.21 12.27
N GLU A 25 -6.93 4.10 12.55
CA GLU A 25 -7.75 5.16 13.14
C GLU A 25 -7.59 6.48 12.38
N ALA A 26 -7.67 6.38 11.05
CA ALA A 26 -7.42 7.52 10.18
C ALA A 26 -8.52 8.58 10.33
N ALA A 27 -8.12 9.80 10.69
CA ALA A 27 -9.06 10.90 10.84
C ALA A 27 -9.69 11.28 9.49
N MET A 28 -11.03 11.34 9.46
CA MET A 28 -11.83 11.72 8.30
C MET A 28 -12.49 13.08 8.50
N ARG A 29 -13.08 13.66 7.46
CA ARG A 29 -13.84 14.91 7.59
C ARG A 29 -15.05 14.72 8.50
N GLY A 30 -15.56 15.82 9.08
CA GLY A 30 -16.74 15.79 9.95
C GLY A 30 -16.51 15.11 11.31
N GLY A 31 -15.25 15.02 11.78
CA GLY A 31 -14.91 14.35 13.05
C GLY A 31 -15.05 12.82 13.00
N LEU A 32 -15.19 12.24 11.82
CA LEU A 32 -15.27 10.80 11.61
C LEU A 32 -13.87 10.17 11.67
N GLU A 33 -13.83 8.86 11.84
CA GLU A 33 -12.61 8.06 11.93
C GLU A 33 -12.84 6.73 11.21
N ALA A 34 -11.98 6.40 10.25
CA ALA A 34 -12.00 5.10 9.58
C ALA A 34 -11.00 4.17 10.25
N ASP A 35 -11.36 2.90 10.42
CA ASP A 35 -10.46 1.93 11.08
C ASP A 35 -9.10 1.85 10.39
N TYR A 36 -9.08 1.84 9.04
CA TYR A 36 -7.84 1.95 8.27
C TYR A 36 -8.03 2.74 6.98
N LEU A 37 -7.04 3.57 6.66
CA LEU A 37 -6.86 4.23 5.37
C LEU A 37 -5.64 3.63 4.66
N LEU A 38 -5.82 3.10 3.45
CA LEU A 38 -4.78 2.43 2.69
C LEU A 38 -4.18 3.39 1.66
N LEU A 39 -2.85 3.55 1.71
CA LEU A 39 -2.14 4.46 0.79
C LEU A 39 -1.22 3.70 -0.15
N ILE A 40 -1.29 4.08 -1.42
CA ILE A 40 -0.43 3.61 -2.50
C ILE A 40 0.20 4.83 -3.17
N ASN A 41 1.51 4.81 -3.33
CA ASN A 41 2.29 5.89 -3.93
C ASN A 41 1.96 7.27 -3.34
N GLY A 42 1.93 7.33 -1.99
CA GLY A 42 1.66 8.53 -1.22
C GLY A 42 0.22 9.04 -1.26
N LYS A 43 -0.71 8.32 -1.91
CA LYS A 43 -2.12 8.73 -2.07
C LYS A 43 -3.06 7.68 -1.52
N ALA A 44 -4.10 8.12 -0.83
CA ALA A 44 -5.16 7.27 -0.35
C ALA A 44 -5.92 6.61 -1.51
N ALA A 45 -6.02 5.29 -1.46
CA ALA A 45 -6.65 4.45 -2.47
C ALA A 45 -7.87 3.70 -1.94
N ALA A 46 -7.91 3.40 -0.64
CA ALA A 46 -8.99 2.63 -0.05
C ALA A 46 -9.24 2.97 1.41
N VAL A 47 -10.44 2.67 1.89
CA VAL A 47 -10.77 2.53 3.30
C VAL A 47 -11.06 1.08 3.63
N LEU A 48 -10.74 0.66 4.84
CA LEU A 48 -11.18 -0.60 5.42
C LEU A 48 -11.90 -0.30 6.73
N GLU A 49 -13.12 -0.80 6.85
CA GLU A 49 -13.92 -0.78 8.06
C GLU A 49 -13.94 -2.19 8.67
N ALA A 50 -13.52 -2.30 9.92
CA ALA A 50 -13.44 -3.55 10.66
C ALA A 50 -14.55 -3.64 11.71
N LYS A 51 -15.18 -4.79 11.82
CA LYS A 51 -16.25 -5.05 12.79
C LYS A 51 -15.97 -6.35 13.54
N ARG A 52 -16.74 -6.56 14.61
CA ARG A 52 -16.73 -7.82 15.35
C ARG A 52 -17.30 -8.94 14.48
N GLU A 53 -16.92 -10.16 14.81
CA GLU A 53 -17.24 -11.38 14.07
C GLU A 53 -18.73 -11.63 13.86
N GLU A 54 -19.55 -11.16 14.81
CA GLU A 54 -21.01 -11.36 14.78
C GLU A 54 -21.71 -10.42 13.79
N ILE A 55 -21.01 -9.40 13.28
CA ILE A 55 -21.59 -8.41 12.38
C ILE A 55 -21.50 -8.91 10.94
N SER A 56 -22.66 -9.06 10.30
CA SER A 56 -22.71 -9.39 8.87
C SER A 56 -22.18 -8.25 8.01
N LEU A 57 -21.29 -8.55 7.06
CA LEU A 57 -20.76 -7.58 6.11
C LEU A 57 -21.79 -7.10 5.09
N SER A 58 -22.96 -7.74 5.00
CA SER A 58 -24.11 -7.28 4.20
C SER A 58 -25.00 -6.26 4.92
N ASN A 59 -24.65 -5.87 6.16
CA ASN A 59 -25.43 -4.88 6.92
C ASN A 59 -25.45 -3.53 6.18
N PRO A 60 -26.64 -3.00 5.83
CA PRO A 60 -26.76 -1.75 5.06
C PRO A 60 -26.13 -0.53 5.76
N HIS A 61 -26.20 -0.47 7.09
CA HIS A 61 -25.60 0.63 7.85
C HIS A 61 -24.05 0.59 7.78
N LEU A 62 -23.45 -0.61 7.85
CA LEU A 62 -22.01 -0.78 7.71
C LEU A 62 -21.57 -0.40 6.29
N ILE A 63 -22.28 -0.83 5.28
CA ILE A 63 -22.00 -0.49 3.88
C ILE A 63 -22.08 1.04 3.69
N ALA A 64 -23.14 1.68 4.17
CA ALA A 64 -23.30 3.12 4.06
C ALA A 64 -22.20 3.89 4.82
N GLN A 65 -21.76 3.40 5.98
CA GLN A 65 -20.66 3.97 6.75
C GLN A 65 -19.36 3.93 5.94
N ALA A 66 -18.98 2.76 5.42
CA ALA A 66 -17.76 2.60 4.63
C ALA A 66 -17.81 3.44 3.33
N GLU A 67 -18.95 3.49 2.64
CA GLU A 67 -19.13 4.35 1.47
C GLU A 67 -19.00 5.84 1.80
N ASN A 68 -19.51 6.27 2.96
CA ASN A 68 -19.33 7.65 3.40
C ASN A 68 -17.84 7.97 3.61
N TYR A 69 -17.06 7.05 4.22
CA TYR A 69 -15.65 7.25 4.44
C TYR A 69 -14.85 7.40 3.14
N THR A 70 -15.23 6.72 2.07
CA THR A 70 -14.55 6.91 0.77
C THR A 70 -14.64 8.36 0.26
N LYS A 71 -15.64 9.13 0.71
CA LYS A 71 -15.88 10.53 0.32
C LYS A 71 -15.29 11.55 1.28
N GLN A 72 -15.00 11.16 2.52
CA GLN A 72 -14.72 12.08 3.64
C GLN A 72 -13.23 12.12 4.04
N VAL A 73 -12.34 11.90 3.08
CA VAL A 73 -10.89 11.95 3.34
C VAL A 73 -10.43 13.37 3.67
N LYS A 74 -9.59 13.50 4.70
CA LYS A 74 -9.00 14.79 5.10
C LYS A 74 -8.01 15.31 4.06
N PRO A 75 -7.85 16.64 3.89
CA PRO A 75 -6.98 17.23 2.86
C PRO A 75 -5.50 16.88 2.98
N TRP A 76 -5.02 16.55 4.18
CA TRP A 76 -3.61 16.16 4.36
C TRP A 76 -3.28 14.72 3.93
N TYR A 77 -4.31 13.92 3.60
CA TYR A 77 -4.12 12.68 2.87
C TYR A 77 -4.38 12.93 1.38
N PRO A 78 -3.35 13.04 0.53
CA PRO A 78 -3.56 13.09 -0.90
C PRO A 78 -4.36 11.88 -1.36
N THR A 79 -5.21 12.04 -2.36
CA THR A 79 -6.08 10.97 -2.88
C THR A 79 -5.84 10.75 -4.37
N TRP A 80 -6.11 9.55 -4.87
CA TRP A 80 -6.14 9.28 -6.31
C TRP A 80 -7.35 9.93 -6.96
N VAL A 81 -8.50 9.77 -6.33
CA VAL A 81 -9.79 10.32 -6.73
C VAL A 81 -10.72 10.29 -5.51
N LEU A 82 -11.78 11.08 -5.52
CA LEU A 82 -12.87 11.00 -4.55
C LEU A 82 -14.20 10.75 -5.30
N PRO A 83 -15.02 9.82 -4.84
CA PRO A 83 -14.79 8.86 -3.74
C PRO A 83 -13.53 8.03 -3.96
N LEU A 84 -12.92 7.52 -2.87
CA LEU A 84 -11.75 6.65 -3.01
C LEU A 84 -12.05 5.45 -3.92
N PRO A 85 -11.04 4.99 -4.70
CA PRO A 85 -11.23 3.92 -5.68
C PRO A 85 -11.77 2.62 -5.10
N PHE A 86 -11.42 2.31 -3.84
CA PHE A 86 -11.74 1.02 -3.25
C PHE A 86 -12.31 1.15 -1.84
N GLY A 87 -13.22 0.24 -1.49
CA GLY A 87 -13.76 0.05 -0.15
C GLY A 87 -13.60 -1.40 0.31
N TYR A 88 -13.25 -1.59 1.57
CA TYR A 88 -13.14 -2.90 2.21
C TYR A 88 -13.96 -2.94 3.50
N LEU A 89 -14.56 -4.08 3.76
CA LEU A 89 -15.20 -4.42 5.02
C LEU A 89 -14.58 -5.71 5.54
N SER A 90 -14.40 -5.83 6.84
CA SER A 90 -13.96 -7.10 7.45
C SER A 90 -14.61 -7.28 8.82
N ASN A 91 -14.92 -8.54 9.15
CA ASN A 91 -15.36 -8.92 10.50
C ASN A 91 -14.43 -9.98 11.14
N GLY A 92 -13.22 -10.12 10.61
CA GLY A 92 -12.25 -11.10 11.10
C GLY A 92 -12.40 -12.50 10.46
N LYS A 93 -13.61 -12.89 10.03
CA LYS A 93 -13.89 -14.15 9.30
C LYS A 93 -13.94 -13.95 7.80
N GLU A 94 -14.60 -12.87 7.39
CA GLU A 94 -14.88 -12.54 6.01
C GLU A 94 -14.28 -11.19 5.66
N ILE A 95 -14.00 -11.00 4.38
CA ILE A 95 -13.56 -9.75 3.81
C ILE A 95 -14.46 -9.46 2.61
N ALA A 96 -15.04 -8.27 2.56
CA ALA A 96 -15.77 -7.80 1.40
C ALA A 96 -15.02 -6.63 0.74
N PHE A 97 -15.05 -6.60 -0.57
CA PHE A 97 -14.38 -5.63 -1.43
C PHE A 97 -15.36 -4.95 -2.38
N LYS A 98 -15.23 -3.65 -2.57
CA LYS A 98 -15.94 -2.87 -3.57
C LYS A 98 -14.95 -2.09 -4.42
N ASP A 99 -15.06 -2.24 -5.74
CA ASP A 99 -14.36 -1.43 -6.73
C ASP A 99 -15.24 -0.23 -7.10
N CYS A 100 -14.99 0.91 -6.44
CA CYS A 100 -15.78 2.12 -6.65
C CYS A 100 -15.56 2.79 -8.02
N LEU A 101 -14.56 2.36 -8.79
CA LEU A 101 -14.34 2.81 -10.16
C LEU A 101 -15.35 2.20 -11.15
N LYS A 102 -15.98 1.09 -10.77
CA LYS A 102 -17.00 0.44 -11.59
C LYS A 102 -18.38 0.98 -11.29
N PRO A 103 -19.19 1.31 -12.31
CA PRO A 103 -20.58 1.74 -12.09
C PRO A 103 -21.38 0.61 -11.44
N ASN A 104 -22.24 0.98 -10.48
CA ASN A 104 -23.12 0.06 -9.74
C ASN A 104 -22.41 -1.09 -9.00
N ALA A 105 -21.11 -0.96 -8.71
CA ALA A 105 -20.39 -1.96 -7.94
C ALA A 105 -21.00 -2.15 -6.55
N LYS A 106 -21.05 -3.41 -6.11
CA LYS A 106 -21.46 -3.80 -4.76
C LYS A 106 -20.27 -4.40 -4.02
N TYR A 107 -20.37 -4.53 -2.70
CA TYR A 107 -19.42 -5.30 -1.92
C TYR A 107 -19.56 -6.78 -2.24
N GLU A 108 -18.45 -7.42 -2.58
CA GLU A 108 -18.35 -8.84 -2.89
C GLU A 108 -17.37 -9.49 -1.92
N ILE A 109 -17.70 -10.69 -1.44
CA ILE A 109 -16.80 -11.46 -0.55
C ILE A 109 -15.56 -11.89 -1.34
N ILE A 110 -14.41 -11.67 -0.73
CA ILE A 110 -13.12 -12.10 -1.27
C ILE A 110 -12.41 -13.03 -0.28
N THR A 111 -11.60 -13.96 -0.79
CA THR A 111 -10.94 -14.99 0.02
C THR A 111 -9.65 -14.52 0.70
N LYS A 112 -9.02 -13.48 0.17
CA LYS A 112 -7.76 -12.94 0.70
C LYS A 112 -7.76 -11.42 0.61
N PHE A 113 -7.17 -10.77 1.61
CA PHE A 113 -6.93 -9.33 1.54
C PHE A 113 -5.88 -9.05 0.45
N PRO A 114 -6.12 -8.07 -0.45
CA PRO A 114 -5.21 -7.79 -1.54
C PRO A 114 -3.89 -7.22 -1.04
N ARG A 115 -2.82 -7.58 -1.71
CA ARG A 115 -1.50 -6.98 -1.50
C ARG A 115 -1.46 -5.55 -2.05
N PRO A 116 -0.55 -4.69 -1.59
CA PRO A 116 -0.40 -3.34 -2.13
C PRO A 116 -0.30 -3.31 -3.65
N TRP A 117 0.46 -4.20 -4.28
CA TRP A 117 0.63 -4.23 -5.73
C TRP A 117 -0.65 -4.68 -6.48
N ASP A 118 -1.58 -5.41 -5.85
CA ASP A 118 -2.87 -5.72 -6.45
C ASP A 118 -3.70 -4.43 -6.67
N LEU A 119 -3.60 -3.47 -5.74
CA LEU A 119 -4.20 -2.15 -5.89
C LEU A 119 -3.49 -1.30 -6.96
N VAL A 120 -2.15 -1.35 -6.99
CA VAL A 120 -1.35 -0.71 -8.04
C VAL A 120 -1.85 -1.13 -9.42
N ARG A 121 -2.01 -2.43 -9.64
CA ARG A 121 -2.50 -2.98 -10.90
C ARG A 121 -3.94 -2.56 -11.22
N ARG A 122 -4.82 -2.54 -10.21
CA ARG A 122 -6.21 -2.08 -10.38
C ARG A 122 -6.30 -0.59 -10.71
N LEU A 123 -5.40 0.21 -10.17
CA LEU A 123 -5.27 1.65 -10.48
C LEU A 123 -4.54 1.90 -11.79
N GLN A 124 -4.09 0.85 -12.48
CA GLN A 124 -3.28 0.94 -13.72
C GLN A 124 -1.99 1.76 -13.55
N LEU A 125 -1.39 1.68 -12.34
CA LEU A 125 -0.12 2.32 -12.03
C LEU A 125 1.06 1.49 -12.56
N GLY A 126 2.26 2.09 -12.53
CA GLY A 126 3.50 1.39 -12.86
C GLY A 126 3.82 0.25 -11.87
N GLU A 127 4.54 -0.76 -12.34
CA GLU A 127 4.87 -1.97 -11.56
C GLU A 127 5.56 -1.69 -10.22
N PHE A 128 6.29 -0.57 -10.13
CA PHE A 128 7.06 -0.19 -8.95
C PHE A 128 6.35 0.81 -8.03
N ASP A 129 5.15 1.26 -8.37
CA ASP A 129 4.41 2.25 -7.56
C ASP A 129 3.90 1.67 -6.23
N GLY A 130 3.85 0.35 -6.10
CA GLY A 130 3.50 -0.35 -4.86
C GLY A 130 4.64 -0.53 -3.86
N LEU A 131 5.87 -0.11 -4.19
CA LEU A 131 7.01 -0.24 -3.28
C LEU A 131 6.79 0.59 -2.00
N PRO A 132 6.91 0.00 -0.81
CA PRO A 132 6.74 0.71 0.45
C PRO A 132 7.84 1.74 0.67
N TYR A 133 7.53 2.76 1.48
CA TYR A 133 8.53 3.74 1.90
C TYR A 133 9.80 3.05 2.44
N LEU A 134 10.94 3.42 1.90
CA LEU A 134 12.23 2.95 2.39
C LEU A 134 12.65 3.78 3.61
N SER A 135 12.63 3.16 4.79
CA SER A 135 13.15 3.81 5.99
C SER A 135 14.68 3.82 5.97
N PRO A 136 15.35 4.94 6.25
CA PRO A 136 16.80 4.97 6.41
C PRO A 136 17.30 4.25 7.68
N LYS A 137 16.40 3.94 8.63
CA LYS A 137 16.75 3.29 9.89
C LYS A 137 17.38 1.91 9.65
N GLY A 138 18.58 1.71 10.20
CA GLY A 138 19.31 0.45 10.04
C GLY A 138 20.12 0.33 8.75
N LEU A 139 20.06 1.32 7.86
CA LEU A 139 20.84 1.38 6.64
C LEU A 139 21.99 2.37 6.76
N ARG A 140 23.11 2.03 6.13
CA ARG A 140 24.16 3.01 5.87
C ARG A 140 23.68 4.01 4.82
N LYS A 141 24.13 5.25 4.89
CA LYS A 141 23.73 6.30 3.95
C LYS A 141 23.86 5.87 2.48
N CYS A 142 25.00 5.27 2.10
CA CYS A 142 25.23 4.78 0.74
C CYS A 142 24.26 3.66 0.31
N GLN A 143 23.83 2.81 1.23
CA GLN A 143 22.86 1.75 0.95
C GLN A 143 21.46 2.34 0.73
N TYR A 144 21.04 3.24 1.60
CA TYR A 144 19.78 3.95 1.46
C TYR A 144 19.71 4.72 0.13
N GLU A 145 20.72 5.53 -0.17
CA GLU A 145 20.77 6.30 -1.42
C GLU A 145 20.75 5.40 -2.66
N ALA A 146 21.51 4.30 -2.64
CA ALA A 146 21.58 3.36 -3.76
C ALA A 146 20.23 2.72 -4.05
N VAL A 147 19.52 2.24 -3.03
CA VAL A 147 18.19 1.61 -3.19
C VAL A 147 17.17 2.64 -3.59
N ASN A 148 17.12 3.78 -2.91
CA ASN A 148 16.13 4.83 -3.19
C ASN A 148 16.25 5.37 -4.62
N ASN A 149 17.48 5.62 -5.09
CA ASN A 149 17.72 6.11 -6.46
C ASN A 149 17.38 5.05 -7.51
N LEU A 150 17.65 3.75 -7.21
CA LEU A 150 17.28 2.67 -8.12
C LEU A 150 15.76 2.53 -8.24
N GLU A 151 15.04 2.54 -7.13
CA GLU A 151 13.58 2.47 -7.11
C GLU A 151 12.96 3.67 -7.85
N ALA A 152 13.51 4.86 -7.67
CA ALA A 152 13.11 6.05 -8.43
C ALA A 152 13.31 5.83 -9.95
N SER A 153 14.48 5.29 -10.35
CA SER A 153 14.76 4.98 -11.76
C SER A 153 13.77 3.97 -12.35
N PHE A 154 13.37 2.96 -11.59
CA PHE A 154 12.38 1.99 -12.03
C PHE A 154 10.99 2.63 -12.20
N LYS A 155 10.58 3.50 -11.27
CA LYS A 155 9.33 4.26 -11.37
C LYS A 155 9.29 5.19 -12.61
N GLU A 156 10.45 5.69 -13.03
CA GLU A 156 10.61 6.44 -14.28
C GLU A 156 10.63 5.55 -15.54
N GLY A 157 10.45 4.23 -15.41
CA GLY A 157 10.42 3.28 -16.52
C GLY A 157 11.81 2.88 -17.06
N LYS A 158 12.89 3.24 -16.37
CA LYS A 158 14.25 2.83 -16.76
C LYS A 158 14.43 1.33 -16.49
N ARG A 159 14.84 0.59 -17.51
CA ARG A 159 15.01 -0.88 -17.43
C ARG A 159 16.44 -1.31 -17.04
N ARG A 160 17.37 -0.40 -16.96
CA ARG A 160 18.77 -0.67 -16.62
C ARG A 160 19.27 0.40 -15.67
N ALA A 161 20.02 -0.03 -14.67
CA ALA A 161 20.68 0.86 -13.73
C ALA A 161 22.00 0.24 -13.28
N VAL A 162 22.94 1.09 -12.91
CA VAL A 162 24.22 0.69 -12.33
C VAL A 162 24.33 1.29 -10.95
N MET A 163 24.65 0.44 -9.96
CA MET A 163 24.97 0.88 -8.61
C MET A 163 26.46 0.67 -8.36
N VAL A 164 27.15 1.75 -8.01
CA VAL A 164 28.56 1.70 -7.64
C VAL A 164 28.67 1.85 -6.13
N LEU A 165 29.14 0.81 -5.47
CA LEU A 165 29.31 0.76 -4.02
C LEU A 165 30.75 0.35 -3.69
N ALA A 166 31.40 1.06 -2.76
CA ALA A 166 32.75 0.76 -2.31
C ALA A 166 32.88 -0.65 -1.69
N THR A 167 34.07 -1.20 -1.67
CA THR A 167 34.36 -2.45 -0.95
C THR A 167 34.07 -2.27 0.54
N GLY A 168 33.42 -3.27 1.15
CA GLY A 168 32.99 -3.21 2.56
C GLY A 168 31.74 -2.39 2.83
N SER A 169 31.10 -1.77 1.82
CA SER A 169 29.84 -1.00 2.00
C SER A 169 28.60 -1.86 2.21
N GLY A 170 28.70 -3.18 2.06
CA GLY A 170 27.58 -4.12 2.20
C GLY A 170 26.81 -4.32 0.89
N LYS A 171 27.49 -4.45 -0.23
CA LYS A 171 26.90 -4.69 -1.57
C LYS A 171 25.91 -5.86 -1.57
N THR A 172 26.29 -7.00 -1.01
CA THR A 172 25.44 -8.20 -0.95
C THR A 172 24.16 -7.93 -0.16
N PHE A 173 24.26 -7.28 1.00
CA PHE A 173 23.11 -6.91 1.81
C PHE A 173 22.16 -5.98 1.02
N THR A 174 22.72 -4.99 0.32
CA THR A 174 21.94 -4.07 -0.51
C THR A 174 21.22 -4.81 -1.64
N ALA A 175 21.90 -5.73 -2.32
CA ALA A 175 21.30 -6.55 -3.38
C ALA A 175 20.18 -7.47 -2.85
N CYS A 176 20.40 -8.14 -1.72
CA CYS A 176 19.38 -8.98 -1.07
C CYS A 176 18.16 -8.17 -0.64
N MET A 177 18.36 -6.99 -0.06
CA MET A 177 17.27 -6.10 0.34
C MET A 177 16.46 -5.64 -0.87
N MET A 178 17.11 -5.29 -1.96
CA MET A 178 16.42 -4.93 -3.21
C MET A 178 15.63 -6.09 -3.78
N ALA A 179 16.24 -7.29 -3.87
CA ALA A 179 15.54 -8.49 -4.32
C ALA A 179 14.29 -8.78 -3.47
N TYR A 180 14.44 -8.71 -2.14
CA TYR A 180 13.33 -8.86 -1.20
C TYR A 180 12.21 -7.84 -1.49
N ARG A 181 12.54 -6.56 -1.63
CA ARG A 181 11.54 -5.50 -1.86
C ARG A 181 10.82 -5.70 -3.19
N ILE A 182 11.56 -6.00 -4.26
CA ILE A 182 10.98 -6.24 -5.58
C ILE A 182 10.04 -7.46 -5.54
N LEU A 183 10.48 -8.59 -5.00
CA LEU A 183 9.70 -9.82 -4.94
C LEU A 183 8.47 -9.70 -4.02
N SER A 184 8.57 -8.92 -2.93
CA SER A 184 7.48 -8.80 -1.94
C SER A 184 6.42 -7.77 -2.33
N PHE A 185 6.80 -6.70 -3.04
CA PHE A 185 5.95 -5.51 -3.22
C PHE A 185 5.67 -5.13 -4.67
N THR A 186 6.15 -5.92 -5.64
CA THR A 186 5.86 -5.73 -7.06
C THR A 186 5.30 -7.01 -7.68
N PRO A 187 4.77 -6.99 -8.92
CA PRO A 187 4.33 -8.20 -9.60
C PRO A 187 5.48 -9.10 -10.10
N ILE A 188 6.74 -8.71 -9.89
CA ILE A 188 7.92 -9.49 -10.32
C ILE A 188 8.04 -10.73 -9.43
N THR A 189 8.16 -11.89 -10.07
CA THR A 189 8.20 -13.20 -9.40
C THR A 189 9.58 -13.83 -9.34
N HIS A 190 10.54 -13.33 -10.11
CA HIS A 190 11.88 -13.90 -10.21
C HIS A 190 12.95 -12.81 -10.22
N VAL A 191 14.03 -13.04 -9.50
CA VAL A 191 15.25 -12.22 -9.54
C VAL A 191 16.42 -13.15 -9.81
N LEU A 192 17.18 -12.90 -10.89
CA LEU A 192 18.39 -13.62 -11.21
C LEU A 192 19.61 -12.82 -10.76
N ILE A 193 20.45 -13.41 -9.93
CA ILE A 193 21.71 -12.83 -9.45
C ILE A 193 22.84 -13.68 -9.98
N PRO A 194 23.48 -13.30 -11.10
CA PRO A 194 24.68 -13.98 -11.57
C PRO A 194 25.83 -13.72 -10.60
N VAL A 195 26.57 -14.75 -10.27
CA VAL A 195 27.79 -14.70 -9.45
C VAL A 195 28.90 -15.46 -10.19
N ASP A 196 30.11 -14.92 -10.14
CA ASP A 196 31.31 -15.57 -10.67
C ASP A 196 31.88 -16.58 -9.67
#